data_888df266985a923ab1002e7573f6f0f5
#
_entry.id   888df266985a923ab1002e7573f6f0f5
#
_cell.length_a   1.000
_cell.length_b   1.000
_cell.length_c   1.000
_cell.angle_alpha   90.00
_cell.angle_beta   90.00
_cell.angle_gamma   90.00
#
_symmetry.space_group_name_H-M   'P 1'
#
loop_
_entity.id
_entity.type
_entity.pdbx_description
1 polymer ?
#
loop_
_entity_poly.entity_id
_entity_poly.type
_entity_poly.pdbx_seq_one_letter_code
_entity_poly.pdbx_strand_id
1 'polypeptide(L)'
;MDRYVLEPAAKGWRDYVPTPVTKGLSNVANNLDEPVSFVNRLLEGEPKKAFVHFNRFWINSTFGIGGLFDFASASKDLQVYDQRSFGETLGTYGVDAGAYIVLPIYNATTPRQLTGAVVDAAYTYLELGRRSVVTCKIWCASGR
;
A
#
# COMPACT_ATOMS: atom_id res chain seq x y z
N MET A 1 -2.60 -2.56 26.67
CA MET A 1 -2.12 -1.25 26.18
C MET A 1 -3.11 -0.58 25.24
N ASP A 2 -3.92 -1.33 24.50
CA ASP A 2 -4.88 -0.78 23.51
C ASP A 2 -5.93 0.15 24.12
N ARG A 3 -6.45 -0.20 25.28
CA ARG A 3 -7.58 0.50 25.90
C ARG A 3 -7.24 1.89 26.49
N TYR A 4 -5.97 2.10 26.87
CA TYR A 4 -5.56 3.34 27.55
C TYR A 4 -4.84 4.34 26.64
N VAL A 5 -4.28 3.90 25.52
CA VAL A 5 -3.49 4.74 24.62
C VAL A 5 -4.08 4.75 23.20
N LEU A 6 -4.31 3.56 22.60
CA LEU A 6 -4.75 3.49 21.22
C LEU A 6 -6.23 3.87 21.05
N GLU A 7 -7.10 3.47 21.98
CA GLU A 7 -8.53 3.78 21.90
C GLU A 7 -8.81 5.30 22.04
N PRO A 8 -8.24 6.03 23.03
CA PRO A 8 -8.44 7.47 23.10
C PRO A 8 -7.76 8.23 21.95
N ALA A 9 -6.60 7.77 21.47
CA ALA A 9 -5.96 8.36 20.30
C ALA A 9 -6.79 8.17 19.02
N ALA A 10 -7.35 6.98 18.81
CA ALA A 10 -8.21 6.68 17.66
C ALA A 10 -9.54 7.47 17.73
N LYS A 11 -10.11 7.64 18.91
CA LYS A 11 -11.31 8.49 19.11
C LYS A 11 -10.99 9.95 18.81
N GLY A 12 -9.91 10.47 19.37
CA GLY A 12 -9.47 11.85 19.11
C GLY A 12 -9.23 12.09 17.63
N TRP A 13 -8.54 11.17 16.94
CA TRP A 13 -8.35 11.26 15.49
C TRP A 13 -9.69 11.33 14.74
N ARG A 14 -10.62 10.44 15.07
CA ARG A 14 -11.93 10.37 14.41
C ARG A 14 -12.79 11.62 14.66
N ASP A 15 -12.70 12.21 15.84
CA ASP A 15 -13.52 13.35 16.25
C ASP A 15 -12.95 14.68 15.74
N TYR A 16 -11.63 14.79 15.60
CA TYR A 16 -10.95 16.02 15.18
C TYR A 16 -10.66 16.07 13.68
N VAL A 17 -10.51 14.94 12.99
CA VAL A 17 -10.14 14.92 11.57
C VAL A 17 -11.40 14.81 10.71
N PRO A 18 -11.69 15.79 9.83
CA PRO A 18 -12.84 15.74 8.93
C PRO A 18 -12.80 14.49 8.03
N THR A 19 -13.96 13.88 7.82
CA THR A 19 -14.10 12.66 6.98
C THR A 19 -13.45 12.75 5.60
N PRO A 20 -13.48 13.88 4.86
CA PRO A 20 -12.83 13.98 3.56
C PRO A 20 -11.31 13.88 3.64
N VAL A 21 -10.70 14.38 4.71
CA VAL A 21 -9.24 14.29 4.92
C VAL A 21 -8.83 12.84 5.18
N THR A 22 -9.56 12.15 6.05
CA THR A 22 -9.32 10.73 6.35
C THR A 22 -9.45 9.86 5.11
N LYS A 23 -10.49 10.11 4.28
CA LYS A 23 -10.67 9.41 3.01
C LYS A 23 -9.53 9.70 2.03
N GLY A 24 -9.13 10.96 1.90
CA GLY A 24 -8.01 11.33 1.03
C GLY A 24 -6.71 10.64 1.45
N LEU A 25 -6.42 10.61 2.75
CA LEU A 25 -5.23 9.94 3.28
C LEU A 25 -5.27 8.43 3.04
N SER A 26 -6.44 7.81 3.23
CA SER A 26 -6.65 6.40 2.91
C SER A 26 -6.46 6.11 1.41
N ASN A 27 -6.96 6.97 0.54
CA ASN A 27 -6.79 6.82 -0.91
C ASN A 27 -5.31 6.92 -1.32
N VAL A 28 -4.56 7.86 -0.72
CA VAL A 28 -3.10 7.96 -0.95
C VAL A 28 -2.39 6.68 -0.51
N ALA A 29 -2.71 6.17 0.69
CA ALA A 29 -2.13 4.91 1.17
C ALA A 29 -2.44 3.75 0.21
N ASN A 30 -3.70 3.57 -0.17
CA ASN A 30 -4.10 2.54 -1.13
C ASN A 30 -3.40 2.71 -2.49
N ASN A 31 -3.21 3.94 -2.96
CA ASN A 31 -2.50 4.19 -4.21
C ASN A 31 -1.00 3.84 -4.12
N LEU A 32 -0.40 3.97 -2.94
CA LEU A 32 0.99 3.53 -2.72
C LEU A 32 1.13 2.00 -2.67
N ASP A 33 0.07 1.29 -2.31
CA ASP A 33 0.05 -0.18 -2.29
C ASP A 33 -0.23 -0.79 -3.68
N GLU A 34 -0.74 -0.01 -4.65
CA GLU A 34 -1.03 -0.48 -6.01
C GLU A 34 0.22 -1.02 -6.74
N PRO A 35 1.41 -0.37 -6.71
CA PRO A 35 2.63 -0.91 -7.31
C PRO A 35 3.09 -2.23 -6.69
N VAL A 36 2.94 -2.38 -5.37
CA VAL A 36 3.27 -3.63 -4.67
C VAL A 36 2.34 -4.74 -5.12
N SER A 37 1.04 -4.48 -5.17
CA SER A 37 0.03 -5.42 -5.67
C SER A 37 0.24 -5.77 -7.15
N PHE A 38 0.64 -4.81 -7.97
CA PHE A 38 1.00 -5.04 -9.37
C PHE A 38 2.12 -6.09 -9.50
N VAL A 39 3.23 -5.91 -8.76
CA VAL A 39 4.36 -6.84 -8.80
C VAL A 39 3.95 -8.22 -8.29
N ASN A 40 3.22 -8.28 -7.18
CA ASN A 40 2.77 -9.53 -6.59
C ASN A 40 1.83 -10.29 -7.53
N ARG A 41 0.90 -9.61 -8.22
CA ARG A 41 0.01 -10.22 -9.23
C ARG A 41 0.77 -10.73 -10.46
N LEU A 42 1.83 -10.02 -10.88
CA LEU A 42 2.70 -10.53 -11.93
C LEU A 42 3.42 -11.81 -11.50
N LEU A 43 3.93 -11.85 -10.28
CA LEU A 43 4.56 -13.05 -9.72
C LEU A 43 3.58 -14.22 -9.60
N GLU A 44 2.33 -13.96 -9.28
CA GLU A 44 1.25 -14.97 -9.25
C GLU A 44 0.85 -15.49 -10.64
N GLY A 45 1.33 -14.85 -11.72
CA GLY A 45 0.96 -15.22 -13.09
C GLY A 45 -0.40 -14.68 -13.53
N GLU A 46 -0.91 -13.65 -12.88
CA GLU A 46 -2.19 -13.00 -13.19
C GLU A 46 -2.00 -11.62 -13.87
N PRO A 47 -1.49 -11.53 -15.11
CA PRO A 47 -1.14 -10.27 -15.74
C PRO A 47 -2.35 -9.34 -15.94
N LYS A 48 -3.56 -9.89 -16.15
CA LYS A 48 -4.77 -9.07 -16.30
C LYS A 48 -5.08 -8.26 -15.03
N LYS A 49 -5.01 -8.89 -13.88
CA LYS A 49 -5.22 -8.21 -12.59
C LYS A 49 -4.07 -7.25 -12.27
N ALA A 50 -2.84 -7.63 -12.60
CA ALA A 50 -1.68 -6.75 -12.47
C ALA A 50 -1.88 -5.45 -13.28
N PHE A 51 -2.33 -5.54 -14.53
CA PHE A 51 -2.60 -4.36 -15.35
C PHE A 51 -3.68 -3.44 -14.76
N VAL A 52 -4.67 -3.99 -14.08
CA VAL A 52 -5.68 -3.17 -13.37
C VAL A 52 -5.03 -2.35 -12.28
N HIS A 53 -4.17 -2.94 -11.43
CA HIS A 53 -3.42 -2.24 -10.39
C HIS A 53 -2.50 -1.15 -10.98
N PHE A 54 -1.84 -1.43 -12.10
CA PHE A 54 -1.02 -0.45 -12.80
C PHE A 54 -1.83 0.74 -13.30
N ASN A 55 -2.97 0.48 -13.97
CA ASN A 55 -3.84 1.55 -14.48
C ASN A 55 -4.44 2.37 -13.34
N ARG A 56 -4.83 1.75 -12.23
CA ARG A 56 -5.31 2.44 -11.05
C ARG A 56 -4.25 3.38 -10.49
N PHE A 57 -3.04 2.88 -10.30
CA PHE A 57 -1.91 3.69 -9.86
C PHE A 57 -1.68 4.89 -10.79
N TRP A 58 -1.66 4.65 -12.11
CA TRP A 58 -1.41 5.69 -13.10
C TRP A 58 -2.50 6.78 -13.10
N ILE A 59 -3.76 6.37 -13.12
CA ILE A 59 -4.91 7.29 -13.14
C ILE A 59 -4.98 8.09 -11.83
N ASN A 60 -4.89 7.42 -10.69
CA ASN A 60 -4.99 8.08 -9.40
C ASN A 60 -3.78 8.98 -9.10
N SER A 61 -2.60 8.64 -9.61
CA SER A 61 -1.41 9.49 -9.49
C SER A 61 -1.47 10.73 -10.38
N THR A 62 -2.01 10.58 -11.61
CA THR A 62 -2.02 11.67 -12.61
C THR A 62 -3.22 12.59 -12.42
N PHE A 63 -4.43 12.04 -12.35
CA PHE A 63 -5.68 12.79 -12.23
C PHE A 63 -6.12 12.99 -10.78
N GLY A 64 -5.75 12.05 -9.88
CA GLY A 64 -6.12 12.06 -8.47
C GLY A 64 -5.18 12.86 -7.56
N ILE A 65 -4.30 13.68 -8.10
CA ILE A 65 -3.32 14.49 -7.33
C ILE A 65 -2.53 13.60 -6.37
N GLY A 66 -1.78 12.63 -6.94
CA GLY A 66 -0.99 11.69 -6.14
C GLY A 66 -1.80 10.63 -5.38
N GLY A 67 -3.04 10.37 -5.80
CA GLY A 67 -3.92 9.39 -5.16
C GLY A 67 -4.86 9.96 -4.10
N LEU A 68 -4.91 11.28 -3.92
CA LEU A 68 -5.85 11.91 -2.97
C LEU A 68 -7.31 11.64 -3.36
N PHE A 69 -7.58 11.61 -4.67
CA PHE A 69 -8.89 11.25 -5.23
C PHE A 69 -8.80 9.93 -5.98
N ASP A 70 -9.69 9.00 -5.69
CA ASP A 70 -9.77 7.69 -6.37
C ASP A 70 -10.68 7.79 -7.61
N PHE A 71 -10.14 8.35 -8.69
CA PHE A 71 -10.84 8.43 -9.98
C PHE A 71 -10.96 7.07 -10.67
N ALA A 72 -10.03 6.16 -10.40
CA ALA A 72 -10.06 4.83 -11.01
C ALA A 72 -11.29 4.02 -10.58
N SER A 73 -11.80 4.22 -9.37
CA SER A 73 -13.01 3.56 -8.87
C SER A 73 -14.30 3.96 -9.60
N ALA A 74 -14.29 5.08 -10.35
CA ALA A 74 -15.44 5.48 -11.18
C ALA A 74 -15.65 4.55 -12.39
N SER A 75 -14.61 3.81 -12.79
CA SER A 75 -14.65 2.89 -13.92
C SER A 75 -14.95 1.46 -13.45
N LYS A 76 -15.98 0.81 -14.03
CA LYS A 76 -16.35 -0.57 -13.68
C LYS A 76 -15.24 -1.59 -14.01
N ASP A 77 -14.47 -1.31 -15.05
CA ASP A 77 -13.38 -2.18 -15.52
C ASP A 77 -12.12 -2.09 -14.64
N LEU A 78 -12.04 -1.03 -13.82
CA LEU A 78 -10.95 -0.78 -12.88
C LEU A 78 -11.40 -0.98 -11.42
N GLN A 79 -12.41 -1.84 -11.21
CA GLN A 79 -12.81 -2.18 -9.84
C GLN A 79 -11.66 -2.80 -9.08
N VAL A 80 -11.62 -2.49 -7.77
CA VAL A 80 -10.55 -2.96 -6.88
C VAL A 80 -10.56 -4.48 -6.83
N TYR A 81 -9.52 -5.11 -7.38
CA TYR A 81 -9.16 -6.46 -6.94
C TYR A 81 -8.47 -6.36 -5.57
N ASP A 82 -8.60 -7.40 -4.75
CA ASP A 82 -7.94 -7.44 -3.47
C ASP A 82 -6.45 -7.12 -3.61
N GLN A 83 -5.99 -6.15 -2.83
CA GLN A 83 -4.58 -5.84 -2.74
C GLN A 83 -3.83 -7.09 -2.29
N ARG A 84 -2.69 -7.36 -2.92
CA ARG A 84 -1.87 -8.54 -2.63
C ARG A 84 -0.58 -8.16 -1.98
N SER A 85 -0.33 -8.79 -0.82
CA SER A 85 0.95 -8.75 -0.14
C SER A 85 1.88 -9.86 -0.63
N PHE A 86 3.18 -9.67 -0.49
CA PHE A 86 4.16 -10.71 -0.82
C PHE A 86 3.96 -11.98 0.01
N GLY A 87 3.45 -11.86 1.24
CA GLY A 87 3.08 -13.01 2.07
C GLY A 87 1.97 -13.88 1.47
N GLU A 88 1.01 -13.28 0.78
CA GLU A 88 -0.05 -14.01 0.07
C GLU A 88 0.48 -14.67 -1.20
N THR A 89 1.36 -14.00 -1.94
CA THR A 89 2.06 -14.54 -3.09
C THR A 89 2.87 -15.78 -2.72
N LEU A 90 3.59 -15.76 -1.60
CA LEU A 90 4.27 -16.96 -1.07
C LEU A 90 3.28 -18.10 -0.79
N GLY A 91 2.06 -17.78 -0.35
CA GLY A 91 1.00 -18.77 -0.16
C GLY A 91 0.58 -19.45 -1.45
N THR A 92 0.51 -18.74 -2.57
CA THR A 92 0.18 -19.33 -3.88
C THR A 92 1.28 -20.29 -4.38
N TYR A 93 2.53 -20.07 -3.96
CA TYR A 93 3.64 -20.99 -4.22
C TYR A 93 3.70 -22.19 -3.25
N GLY A 94 2.72 -22.33 -2.36
CA GLY A 94 2.62 -23.47 -1.44
C GLY A 94 3.43 -23.32 -0.16
N VAL A 95 3.91 -22.12 0.16
CA VAL A 95 4.57 -21.86 1.45
C VAL A 95 3.52 -21.84 2.56
N ASP A 96 3.64 -22.77 3.52
CA ASP A 96 2.74 -22.82 4.66
C ASP A 96 2.79 -21.56 5.53
N ALA A 97 1.65 -21.24 6.13
CA ALA A 97 1.53 -20.07 7.00
C ALA A 97 2.42 -20.15 8.25
N GLY A 98 2.72 -21.38 8.70
CA GLY A 98 3.46 -21.64 9.93
C GLY A 98 2.64 -21.40 11.19
N ALA A 99 3.30 -21.42 12.34
CA ALA A 99 2.65 -21.18 13.63
C ALA A 99 2.20 -19.74 13.80
N TYR A 100 1.06 -19.52 14.44
CA TYR A 100 0.61 -18.17 14.77
C TYR A 100 1.50 -17.57 15.86
N ILE A 101 1.99 -16.36 15.60
CA ILE A 101 2.78 -15.56 16.52
C ILE A 101 1.94 -14.32 16.88
N VAL A 102 1.75 -14.10 18.16
CA VAL A 102 1.04 -12.91 18.66
C VAL A 102 2.08 -11.85 19.02
N LEU A 103 2.14 -10.79 18.23
CA LEU A 103 3.00 -9.64 18.49
C LEU A 103 2.18 -8.54 19.18
N PRO A 104 2.75 -7.86 20.20
CA PRO A 104 2.01 -6.87 20.98
C PRO A 104 1.52 -5.64 20.19
N ILE A 105 2.09 -5.38 19.01
CA ILE A 105 1.75 -4.25 18.13
C ILE A 105 1.03 -4.73 16.86
N TYR A 106 1.39 -5.90 16.36
CA TYR A 106 0.93 -6.41 15.05
C TYR A 106 -0.22 -7.42 15.12
N ASN A 107 -0.72 -7.69 16.34
CA ASN A 107 -1.77 -8.69 16.55
C ASN A 107 -1.31 -10.11 16.18
N ALA A 108 -2.26 -11.04 15.96
CA ALA A 108 -1.94 -12.40 15.55
C ALA A 108 -1.48 -12.40 14.08
N THR A 109 -0.24 -12.79 13.83
CA THR A 109 0.35 -12.86 12.50
C THR A 109 1.06 -14.21 12.30
N THR A 110 1.37 -14.55 11.06
CA THR A 110 2.15 -15.75 10.73
C THR A 110 3.54 -15.37 10.25
N PRO A 111 4.56 -16.24 10.37
CA PRO A 111 5.89 -15.98 9.85
C PRO A 111 5.89 -15.60 8.36
N ARG A 112 5.03 -16.23 7.57
CA ARG A 112 4.86 -15.94 6.15
C ARG A 112 4.36 -14.51 5.92
N GLN A 113 3.33 -14.08 6.65
CA GLN A 113 2.79 -12.72 6.56
C GLN A 113 3.79 -11.68 7.05
N LEU A 114 4.52 -11.99 8.13
CA LEU A 114 5.56 -11.10 8.65
C LEU A 114 6.70 -10.90 7.64
N THR A 115 7.17 -11.99 7.02
CA THR A 115 8.18 -11.93 5.96
C THR A 115 7.66 -11.12 4.77
N GLY A 116 6.40 -11.33 4.37
CA GLY A 116 5.75 -10.55 3.32
C GLY A 116 5.72 -9.06 3.64
N ALA A 117 5.27 -8.69 4.84
CA ALA A 117 5.21 -7.31 5.27
C ALA A 117 6.59 -6.61 5.29
N VAL A 118 7.65 -7.33 5.67
CA VAL A 118 9.03 -6.80 5.63
C VAL A 118 9.48 -6.55 4.19
N VAL A 119 9.19 -7.46 3.26
CA VAL A 119 9.54 -7.32 1.85
C VAL A 119 8.76 -6.16 1.21
N ASP A 120 7.46 -6.09 1.44
CA ASP A 120 6.59 -5.03 0.92
C ASP A 120 7.01 -3.66 1.47
N ALA A 121 7.34 -3.58 2.75
CA ALA A 121 7.89 -2.36 3.36
C ALA A 121 9.23 -1.99 2.74
N ALA A 122 10.17 -2.92 2.59
CA ALA A 122 11.46 -2.66 1.97
C ALA A 122 11.30 -2.14 0.54
N TYR A 123 10.40 -2.73 -0.25
CA TYR A 123 10.09 -2.26 -1.61
C TYR A 123 9.56 -0.82 -1.60
N THR A 124 8.61 -0.52 -0.72
CA THR A 124 8.04 0.83 -0.58
C THR A 124 9.12 1.86 -0.17
N TYR A 125 10.01 1.51 0.76
CA TYR A 125 11.11 2.38 1.16
C TYR A 125 12.12 2.61 0.03
N LEU A 126 12.43 1.59 -0.75
CA LEU A 126 13.34 1.70 -1.91
C LEU A 126 12.75 2.62 -3.00
N GLU A 127 11.46 2.51 -3.28
CA GLU A 127 10.76 3.38 -4.24
C GLU A 127 10.72 4.84 -3.76
N LEU A 128 10.40 5.09 -2.50
CA LEU A 128 10.40 6.43 -1.91
C LEU A 128 11.80 7.01 -1.86
N GLY A 129 12.82 6.22 -1.47
CA GLY A 129 14.21 6.63 -1.47
C GLY A 129 14.73 6.96 -2.86
N ARG A 130 14.41 6.16 -3.88
CA ARG A 130 14.78 6.41 -5.27
C ARG A 130 14.16 7.71 -5.81
N ARG A 131 12.90 7.99 -5.49
CA ARG A 131 12.23 9.25 -5.87
C ARG A 131 12.91 10.46 -5.24
N SER A 132 13.26 10.39 -3.96
CA SER A 132 13.97 11.47 -3.26
C SER A 132 15.32 11.78 -3.88
N VAL A 133 16.09 10.76 -4.27
CA VAL A 133 17.40 10.93 -4.91
C VAL A 133 17.26 11.50 -6.33
N VAL A 134 16.27 11.04 -7.10
CA VAL A 134 16.00 11.57 -8.45
C VAL A 134 15.54 13.01 -8.39
N THR A 135 14.64 13.35 -7.47
CA THR A 135 14.15 14.72 -7.30
C THR A 135 15.27 15.65 -6.84
N CYS A 136 16.13 15.20 -5.93
CA CYS A 136 17.30 15.96 -5.49
C CYS A 136 18.30 16.19 -6.64
N LYS A 137 18.56 15.16 -7.48
CA LYS A 137 19.42 15.29 -8.66
C LYS A 137 18.85 16.28 -9.69
N ILE A 138 17.55 16.23 -9.96
CA ILE A 138 16.89 17.16 -10.89
C ILE A 138 16.96 18.58 -10.34
N TRP A 139 16.74 18.76 -9.04
CA TRP A 139 16.82 20.07 -8.40
C TRP A 139 18.24 20.63 -8.38
N CYS A 140 19.24 19.81 -8.07
CA CYS A 140 20.66 20.19 -8.15
C CYS A 140 21.13 20.48 -9.59
N ALA A 141 20.57 19.79 -10.59
CA ALA A 141 20.90 20.03 -12.00
C ALA A 141 20.18 21.26 -12.58
N SER A 142 19.05 21.68 -12.00
CA SER A 142 18.28 22.88 -12.40
C SER A 142 18.75 24.18 -11.70
N GLY A 143 19.70 24.08 -10.80
CA GLY A 143 20.25 25.23 -10.08
C GLY A 143 21.23 26.04 -10.91
N ARG A 144 20.71 26.88 -11.77
CA ARG A 144 21.34 28.11 -12.25
C ARG A 144 20.38 29.26 -12.16
#